data_9430d6046c433e0668e494170736c3e3
#
_entry.id   9430d6046c433e0668e494170736c3e3
#
_cell.length_a   1.000
_cell.length_b   1.000
_cell.length_c   1.000
_cell.angle_alpha   90.00
_cell.angle_beta   90.00
_cell.angle_gamma   90.00
#
_symmetry.space_group_name_H-M   'P 1'
#
loop_
_entity.id
_entity.type
_entity.pdbx_description
1 polymer ?
#
loop_
_entity_poly.entity_id
_entity_poly.type
_entity_poly.pdbx_seq_one_letter_code
_entity_poly.pdbx_strand_id
1 'polypeptide(L)'
;MLKIKDNVDLKELEKYGFTYDEDWYYDFVLYNENEYSKDYSYLVVIAHNKEHYKEIGFDYVDLEKHFQQAIEKIYDLIQAGLVEKVDS
;
A
#
# COMPACT_ATOMS: atom_id res chain seq x y z
N MET A 1 -8.67 10.40 1.69
CA MET A 1 -8.28 9.05 1.28
C MET A 1 -7.35 9.12 0.09
N LEU A 2 -6.36 8.25 0.03
CA LEU A 2 -5.41 8.19 -1.08
C LEU A 2 -5.70 6.98 -1.95
N LYS A 3 -5.55 7.14 -3.24
CA LYS A 3 -5.65 6.03 -4.18
C LYS A 3 -4.62 6.15 -5.30
N ILE A 4 -4.34 5.05 -5.97
CA ILE A 4 -3.55 5.04 -7.18
C ILE A 4 -4.39 5.67 -8.30
N LYS A 5 -3.78 6.54 -9.10
CA LYS A 5 -4.47 7.22 -10.20
C LYS A 5 -5.05 6.21 -11.19
N ASP A 6 -6.20 6.53 -11.77
CA ASP A 6 -6.91 5.65 -12.69
C ASP A 6 -6.11 5.29 -13.94
N ASN A 7 -5.26 6.20 -14.40
CA ASN A 7 -4.42 5.99 -15.58
C ASN A 7 -3.12 5.22 -15.30
N VAL A 8 -2.89 4.83 -14.06
CA VAL A 8 -1.69 4.08 -13.67
C VAL A 8 -2.00 2.59 -13.68
N ASP A 9 -1.17 1.80 -14.36
CA ASP A 9 -1.25 0.35 -14.31
C ASP A 9 -0.73 -0.13 -12.95
N LEU A 10 -1.52 -0.95 -12.25
CA LEU A 10 -1.15 -1.47 -10.94
C LEU A 10 0.16 -2.27 -10.95
N LYS A 11 0.57 -2.81 -12.09
CA LYS A 11 1.87 -3.47 -12.22
C LYS A 11 3.06 -2.55 -11.93
N GLU A 12 2.87 -1.24 -12.07
CA GLU A 12 3.91 -0.27 -11.71
C GLU A 12 4.29 -0.37 -10.23
N LEU A 13 3.36 -0.83 -9.38
CA LEU A 13 3.61 -0.99 -7.95
C LEU A 13 4.68 -2.05 -7.66
N GLU A 14 4.91 -2.98 -8.56
CA GLU A 14 5.97 -3.99 -8.40
C GLU A 14 7.35 -3.35 -8.32
N LYS A 15 7.55 -2.22 -8.98
CA LYS A 15 8.81 -1.46 -8.94
C LYS A 15 9.08 -0.86 -7.55
N TYR A 16 8.04 -0.76 -6.74
CA TYR A 16 8.11 -0.18 -5.39
C TYR A 16 8.04 -1.24 -4.30
N GLY A 17 8.18 -2.51 -4.67
CA GLY A 17 8.21 -3.60 -3.71
C GLY A 17 6.85 -4.20 -3.36
N PHE A 18 5.78 -3.77 -4.03
CA PHE A 18 4.47 -4.39 -3.86
C PHE A 18 4.41 -5.73 -4.58
N THR A 19 3.70 -6.67 -3.98
CA THR A 19 3.46 -8.01 -4.52
C THR A 19 1.99 -8.19 -4.82
N TYR A 20 1.67 -8.76 -5.96
CA TYR A 20 0.29 -9.08 -6.34
C TYR A 20 -0.19 -10.32 -5.59
N ASP A 21 -1.33 -10.22 -4.95
CA ASP A 21 -1.91 -11.30 -4.17
C ASP A 21 -3.32 -11.65 -4.65
N GLU A 22 -3.44 -12.83 -5.27
CA GLU A 22 -4.68 -13.52 -5.64
C GLU A 22 -5.79 -12.70 -6.30
N ASP A 23 -5.47 -11.85 -7.27
CA ASP A 23 -6.45 -11.05 -8.03
C ASP A 23 -7.20 -9.98 -7.22
N TRP A 24 -6.89 -9.84 -5.91
CA TRP A 24 -7.64 -8.95 -5.05
C TRP A 24 -6.91 -7.66 -4.72
N TYR A 25 -5.59 -7.71 -4.52
CA TYR A 25 -4.83 -6.56 -4.07
C TYR A 25 -3.33 -6.69 -4.37
N TYR A 26 -2.66 -5.55 -4.29
CA TYR A 26 -1.20 -5.48 -4.22
C TYR A 26 -0.83 -5.12 -2.79
N ASP A 27 0.13 -5.82 -2.22
CA ASP A 27 0.57 -5.56 -0.86
C ASP A 27 2.06 -5.23 -0.76
N PHE A 28 2.39 -4.43 0.23
CA PHE A 28 3.75 -4.17 0.66
C PHE A 28 3.84 -4.51 2.13
N VAL A 29 4.72 -5.43 2.47
CA VAL A 29 4.87 -5.90 3.84
C VAL A 29 5.75 -4.94 4.62
N LEU A 30 5.23 -4.47 5.73
CA LEU A 30 5.92 -3.60 6.68
C LEU A 30 6.46 -4.46 7.81
N TYR A 31 7.77 -4.52 7.95
CA TYR A 31 8.41 -5.32 8.99
C TYR A 31 8.89 -4.45 10.14
N ASN A 32 8.78 -4.99 11.33
CA ASN A 32 9.59 -4.52 12.43
C ASN A 32 10.90 -5.33 12.41
N GLU A 33 12.04 -4.64 12.32
CA GLU A 33 13.36 -5.27 12.18
C GLU A 33 13.86 -6.03 13.41
N ASN A 34 13.01 -6.22 14.40
CA ASN A 34 13.40 -6.97 15.59
C ASN A 34 13.32 -8.47 15.28
N GLU A 35 14.46 -9.14 15.28
CA GLU A 35 14.58 -10.58 14.97
C GLU A 35 13.68 -11.49 15.81
N TYR A 36 13.16 -10.98 16.91
CA TYR A 36 12.36 -11.75 17.88
C TYR A 36 10.86 -11.51 17.78
N SER A 37 10.43 -10.51 17.01
CA SER A 37 8.99 -10.27 16.83
C SER A 37 8.63 -10.39 15.36
N LYS A 38 7.66 -11.26 15.08
CA LYS A 38 7.07 -11.42 13.75
C LYS A 38 5.94 -10.42 13.53
N ASP A 39 6.09 -9.22 14.07
CA ASP A 39 5.10 -8.17 13.89
C ASP A 39 5.25 -7.60 12.48
N TYR A 40 4.27 -7.82 11.66
CA TYR A 40 4.20 -7.26 10.33
C TYR A 40 2.80 -6.67 10.09
N SER A 41 2.76 -5.67 9.25
CA SER A 41 1.53 -5.08 8.75
C SER A 41 1.62 -4.99 7.24
N TYR A 42 0.50 -4.75 6.60
CA TYR A 42 0.47 -4.62 5.15
C TYR A 42 -0.04 -3.25 4.75
N LEU A 43 0.67 -2.62 3.83
CA LEU A 43 0.15 -1.51 3.07
C LEU A 43 -0.46 -2.13 1.81
N VAL A 44 -1.74 -1.96 1.62
CA VAL A 44 -2.46 -2.66 0.55
C VAL A 44 -3.10 -1.69 -0.42
N VAL A 45 -3.15 -2.08 -1.68
CA VAL A 45 -3.91 -1.40 -2.71
C VAL A 45 -4.98 -2.36 -3.20
N ILE A 46 -6.24 -1.99 -3.04
CA ILE A 46 -7.35 -2.85 -3.39
C ILE A 46 -7.55 -2.88 -4.91
N ALA A 47 -7.45 -4.06 -5.51
CA ALA A 47 -7.40 -4.20 -6.97
C ALA A 47 -8.76 -4.47 -7.64
N HIS A 48 -9.69 -5.12 -6.95
CA HIS A 48 -10.92 -5.62 -7.59
C HIS A 48 -12.26 -5.16 -7.02
N ASN A 49 -12.27 -4.41 -5.95
CA ASN A 49 -13.52 -3.89 -5.43
C ASN A 49 -13.91 -2.63 -6.21
N LYS A 50 -15.09 -2.62 -6.83
CA LYS A 50 -15.56 -1.45 -7.60
C LYS A 50 -15.71 -0.19 -6.75
N GLU A 51 -16.09 -0.35 -5.49
CA GLU A 51 -16.26 0.79 -4.58
C GLU A 51 -14.94 1.36 -4.08
N HIS A 52 -13.92 0.52 -3.98
CA HIS A 52 -12.63 0.88 -3.38
C HIS A 52 -11.46 0.63 -4.31
N TYR A 53 -11.73 0.51 -5.61
CA TYR A 53 -10.71 0.19 -6.60
C TYR A 53 -9.54 1.17 -6.55
N LYS A 54 -8.35 0.62 -6.41
CA LYS A 54 -7.07 1.37 -6.29
C LYS A 54 -6.91 2.20 -5.02
N GLU A 55 -7.83 2.09 -4.07
CA GLU A 55 -7.66 2.74 -2.76
C GLU A 55 -6.49 2.12 -1.99
N ILE A 56 -5.71 2.99 -1.34
CA ILE A 56 -4.58 2.59 -0.51
C ILE A 56 -5.05 2.50 0.94
N GLY A 57 -4.78 1.37 1.58
CA GLY A 57 -5.16 1.18 2.97
C GLY A 57 -4.14 0.33 3.71
N PHE A 58 -4.42 0.13 5.00
CA PHE A 58 -3.63 -0.75 5.84
C PHE A 58 -4.43 -1.99 6.13
N ASP A 59 -3.80 -3.13 5.98
CA ASP A 59 -4.34 -4.38 6.44
C ASP A 59 -3.44 -4.87 7.56
N TYR A 60 -4.05 -5.29 8.67
CA TYR A 60 -3.36 -5.89 9.80
C TYR A 60 -2.40 -4.97 10.58
N VAL A 61 -2.45 -4.95 11.74
CA VAL A 61 -2.18 -5.23 13.06
C VAL A 61 -1.58 -4.08 13.89
N ASP A 62 -0.43 -3.53 13.55
CA ASP A 62 0.19 -2.54 14.42
C ASP A 62 0.63 -1.32 13.64
N LEU A 63 -0.36 -0.52 13.28
CA LEU A 63 -0.13 0.71 12.55
C LEU A 63 0.86 1.64 13.27
N GLU A 64 0.83 1.68 14.60
CA GLU A 64 1.74 2.54 15.37
C GLU A 64 3.20 2.16 15.13
N LYS A 65 3.52 0.88 15.13
CA LYS A 65 4.90 0.42 14.90
C LYS A 65 5.39 0.65 13.49
N HIS A 66 4.48 0.61 12.51
CA HIS A 66 4.85 0.66 11.10
C HIS A 66 4.48 1.97 10.42
N PHE A 67 3.98 2.92 11.18
CA PHE A 67 3.50 4.18 10.65
C PHE A 67 4.58 4.92 9.84
N GLN A 68 5.79 4.98 10.35
CA GLN A 68 6.88 5.64 9.67
C GLN A 68 7.21 4.98 8.32
N GLN A 69 7.28 3.66 8.29
CA GLN A 69 7.53 2.92 7.06
C GLN A 69 6.42 3.12 6.04
N ALA A 70 5.19 3.12 6.51
CA ALA A 70 4.02 3.35 5.66
C ALA A 70 4.05 4.74 5.03
N ILE A 71 4.33 5.76 5.82
CA ILE A 71 4.42 7.14 5.34
C ILE A 71 5.54 7.27 4.30
N GLU A 72 6.69 6.69 4.55
CA GLU A 72 7.82 6.72 3.61
C GLU A 72 7.45 6.06 2.29
N LYS A 73 6.79 4.92 2.33
CA LYS A 73 6.36 4.23 1.12
C LYS A 73 5.30 5.02 0.35
N ILE A 74 4.31 5.56 1.03
CA ILE A 74 3.29 6.40 0.41
C ILE A 74 3.94 7.65 -0.21
N TYR A 75 4.88 8.25 0.49
CA TYR A 75 5.63 9.40 -0.03
C TYR A 75 6.36 9.05 -1.32
N ASP A 76 7.01 7.89 -1.39
CA ASP A 76 7.67 7.43 -2.61
C ASP A 76 6.70 7.32 -3.78
N LEU A 77 5.51 6.78 -3.52
CA LEU A 77 4.47 6.68 -4.55
C LEU A 77 3.95 8.05 -4.98
N ILE A 78 3.80 8.97 -4.04
CA ILE A 78 3.39 10.35 -4.34
C ILE A 78 4.44 11.04 -5.21
N GLN A 79 5.71 10.92 -4.85
CA GLN A 79 6.82 11.51 -5.61
C GLN A 79 6.91 10.95 -7.04
N ALA A 80 6.55 9.68 -7.20
CA ALA A 80 6.50 9.05 -8.52
C ALA A 80 5.29 9.49 -9.36
N GLY A 81 4.38 10.26 -8.79
CA GLY A 81 3.18 10.73 -9.49
C GLY A 81 2.09 9.68 -9.64
N LEU A 82 2.10 8.64 -8.81
CA LEU A 82 1.17 7.51 -8.93
C LEU A 82 -0.10 7.68 -8.09
N VAL A 83 -0.11 8.60 -7.15
CA VAL A 83 -1.15 8.69 -6.13
C VAL A 83 -1.91 10.00 -6.25
N GLU A 84 -3.21 9.93 -6.00
CA GLU A 84 -4.07 11.10 -5.89
C GLU A 84 -4.92 11.04 -4.62
N LYS A 85 -5.32 12.21 -4.14
CA LYS A 85 -6.25 12.32 -3.03
C LYS A 85 -7.67 12.27 -3.57
N VAL A 86 -8.50 11.44 -2.96
CA VAL A 86 -9.92 11.32 -3.30
C VAL A 86 -10.74 11.91 -2.18
N ASP A 87 -11.61 12.85 -2.52
CA ASP A 87 -12.60 13.37 -1.60
C ASP A 87 -13.75 12.36 -1.51
N SER A 88 -13.92 11.83 -0.33
CA SER A 88 -15.02 10.91 -0.07
C SER A 88 -16.29 11.67 0.28
#